data_d23ce8d10706055ec1aff9f08ba5642f
#
_entry.id   d23ce8d10706055ec1aff9f08ba5642f
#
_cell.length_a   1.000
_cell.length_b   1.000
_cell.length_c   1.000
_cell.angle_alpha   90.00
_cell.angle_beta   90.00
_cell.angle_gamma   90.00
#
_symmetry.space_group_name_H-M   'P 1'
#
loop_
_entity.id
_entity.type
_entity.pdbx_description
1 polymer ?
#
loop_
_entity_poly.entity_id
_entity_poly.type
_entity_poly.pdbx_seq_one_letter_code
_entity_poly.pdbx_strand_id
1 'polypeptide(L)'
;MTTYQWFVFFLVVQIIHFIGTWKLYQAAGRKPWEAAIPVYNSIVLMKIIGRPTWWTVLLFIPIINLIMFPVIWVETLRSFGKKSTLDTFLGIVTLGFYIYFINYTQQLNYISDRSLNPENKAADTVSSLLFAIIVATYVHTYFIQPYTIPTSSLEKSLLIGDFLFVSKMNYGARVPMTTVGLPMVHDSIPLTKKKSYLNWPQLPYFRLPSFQKIEKNDIVVFNWPADTVYKFFDRSGRKAVLKPIDKKSNYVKRCQGTPGDKFEIKDGFVYIDEKPLVLPERAKSQYEHTVYAAKGVSNEVLMTTGSTEFNRTYILKPNSEEQINAVQPYILNASQNQDKSFTVMTGFNGIPPKVIESSGIYAQEVYDAKANVNLTLKAAEVLRKNTTIDSVVRF
;
A
#
# COMPACT_ATOMS: atom_id res chain seq x y z
N MET A 1 -18.12 2.38 -15.27
CA MET A 1 -19.58 2.18 -15.46
C MET A 1 -20.32 3.14 -14.55
N THR A 2 -21.47 3.66 -15.01
CA THR A 2 -22.38 4.47 -14.19
C THR A 2 -23.13 3.58 -13.19
N THR A 3 -23.75 4.15 -12.17
CA THR A 3 -24.61 3.42 -11.20
C THR A 3 -25.74 2.68 -11.92
N TYR A 4 -26.35 3.32 -12.95
CA TYR A 4 -27.39 2.70 -13.78
C TYR A 4 -26.87 1.46 -14.53
N GLN A 5 -25.69 1.56 -15.16
CA GLN A 5 -25.09 0.40 -15.85
C GLN A 5 -24.75 -0.75 -14.90
N TRP A 6 -24.32 -0.45 -13.67
CA TRP A 6 -24.09 -1.46 -12.64
C TRP A 6 -25.40 -2.11 -12.18
N PHE A 7 -26.46 -1.34 -12.04
CA PHE A 7 -27.78 -1.87 -11.71
C PHE A 7 -28.30 -2.82 -12.81
N VAL A 8 -28.22 -2.40 -14.08
CA VAL A 8 -28.61 -3.26 -15.22
C VAL A 8 -27.75 -4.52 -15.26
N PHE A 9 -26.43 -4.40 -15.10
CA PHE A 9 -25.53 -5.55 -15.04
C PHE A 9 -25.92 -6.51 -13.91
N PHE A 10 -26.23 -5.99 -12.73
CA PHE A 10 -26.70 -6.79 -11.62
C PHE A 10 -27.98 -7.58 -11.97
N LEU A 11 -28.97 -6.94 -12.59
CA LEU A 11 -30.20 -7.60 -13.00
C LEU A 11 -29.94 -8.70 -14.07
N VAL A 12 -29.06 -8.43 -15.02
CA VAL A 12 -28.65 -9.43 -16.02
C VAL A 12 -28.02 -10.66 -15.34
N VAL A 13 -27.13 -10.44 -14.38
CA VAL A 13 -26.52 -11.54 -13.61
C VAL A 13 -27.59 -12.33 -12.83
N GLN A 14 -28.62 -11.67 -12.28
CA GLN A 14 -29.71 -12.35 -11.58
C GLN A 14 -30.53 -13.23 -12.54
N ILE A 15 -30.81 -12.75 -13.76
CA ILE A 15 -31.50 -13.55 -14.78
C ILE A 15 -30.67 -14.78 -15.18
N ILE A 16 -29.38 -14.56 -15.41
CA ILE A 16 -28.42 -15.63 -15.70
C ILE A 16 -28.44 -16.66 -14.54
N HIS A 17 -28.33 -16.22 -13.30
CA HIS A 17 -28.36 -17.09 -12.15
C HIS A 17 -29.65 -17.91 -12.10
N PHE A 18 -30.81 -17.26 -12.25
CA PHE A 18 -32.12 -17.94 -12.26
C PHE A 18 -32.20 -19.04 -13.32
N ILE A 19 -31.89 -18.71 -14.58
CA ILE A 19 -31.94 -19.67 -15.68
C ILE A 19 -30.99 -20.86 -15.39
N GLY A 20 -29.81 -20.60 -14.83
CA GLY A 20 -28.81 -21.64 -14.57
C GLY A 20 -29.08 -22.53 -13.36
N THR A 21 -30.00 -22.15 -12.45
CA THR A 21 -30.06 -22.81 -11.13
C THR A 21 -31.47 -23.21 -10.66
N TRP A 22 -32.55 -22.76 -11.29
CA TRP A 22 -33.91 -22.96 -10.77
C TRP A 22 -34.29 -24.44 -10.54
N LYS A 23 -33.83 -25.37 -11.40
CA LYS A 23 -34.06 -26.81 -11.19
C LYS A 23 -33.24 -27.35 -10.02
N LEU A 24 -32.05 -26.82 -9.76
CA LEU A 24 -31.25 -27.17 -8.59
C LEU A 24 -31.96 -26.79 -7.29
N TYR A 25 -32.61 -25.60 -7.26
CA TYR A 25 -33.42 -25.21 -6.11
C TYR A 25 -34.59 -26.19 -5.92
N GLN A 26 -35.29 -26.54 -7.00
CA GLN A 26 -36.37 -27.48 -6.94
C GLN A 26 -35.89 -28.86 -6.46
N ALA A 27 -34.78 -29.36 -6.97
CA ALA A 27 -34.21 -30.64 -6.55
C ALA A 27 -33.76 -30.65 -5.07
N ALA A 28 -33.41 -29.47 -4.54
CA ALA A 28 -33.12 -29.28 -3.12
C ALA A 28 -34.37 -29.03 -2.25
N GLY A 29 -35.59 -29.29 -2.77
CA GLY A 29 -36.83 -29.09 -2.04
C GLY A 29 -37.26 -27.62 -1.87
N ARG A 30 -36.66 -26.69 -2.62
CA ARG A 30 -36.99 -25.26 -2.62
C ARG A 30 -37.94 -24.93 -3.77
N LYS A 31 -38.59 -23.77 -3.69
CA LYS A 31 -39.45 -23.31 -4.75
C LYS A 31 -38.63 -22.69 -5.90
N PRO A 32 -38.90 -22.99 -7.19
CA PRO A 32 -38.14 -22.48 -8.33
C PRO A 32 -38.00 -20.94 -8.35
N TRP A 33 -39.05 -20.22 -7.98
CA TRP A 33 -39.07 -18.75 -7.97
C TRP A 33 -38.06 -18.13 -6.96
N GLU A 34 -37.65 -18.88 -5.93
CA GLU A 34 -36.65 -18.41 -4.96
C GLU A 34 -35.29 -18.14 -5.63
N ALA A 35 -35.00 -18.83 -6.72
CA ALA A 35 -33.81 -18.57 -7.54
C ALA A 35 -33.89 -17.25 -8.34
N ALA A 36 -35.10 -16.70 -8.54
CA ALA A 36 -35.32 -15.49 -9.34
C ALA A 36 -35.20 -14.18 -8.52
N ILE A 37 -35.45 -14.23 -7.21
CA ILE A 37 -35.47 -13.01 -6.39
C ILE A 37 -34.04 -12.57 -6.04
N PRO A 38 -33.58 -11.39 -6.51
CA PRO A 38 -32.27 -10.88 -6.23
C PRO A 38 -31.94 -10.85 -4.73
N VAL A 39 -30.72 -11.15 -4.37
CA VAL A 39 -30.18 -11.27 -3.01
C VAL A 39 -30.78 -12.45 -2.25
N TYR A 40 -32.10 -12.61 -2.25
CA TYR A 40 -32.78 -13.72 -1.57
C TYR A 40 -32.36 -15.08 -2.16
N ASN A 41 -32.18 -15.14 -3.48
CA ASN A 41 -31.64 -16.33 -4.15
C ASN A 41 -30.31 -16.77 -3.54
N SER A 42 -29.39 -15.83 -3.31
CA SER A 42 -28.09 -16.15 -2.70
C SER A 42 -28.23 -16.65 -1.27
N ILE A 43 -29.15 -16.08 -0.47
CA ILE A 43 -29.44 -16.55 0.89
C ILE A 43 -29.97 -18.00 0.87
N VAL A 44 -30.88 -18.29 -0.07
CA VAL A 44 -31.40 -19.65 -0.23
C VAL A 44 -30.33 -20.61 -0.74
N LEU A 45 -29.49 -20.16 -1.68
CA LEU A 45 -28.36 -20.95 -2.16
C LEU A 45 -27.39 -21.32 -1.03
N MET A 46 -27.07 -20.38 -0.13
CA MET A 46 -26.23 -20.69 1.04
C MET A 46 -26.85 -21.81 1.90
N LYS A 47 -28.17 -21.80 2.08
CA LYS A 47 -28.88 -22.88 2.78
C LYS A 47 -28.79 -24.22 2.04
N ILE A 48 -28.95 -24.21 0.70
CA ILE A 48 -28.81 -25.40 -0.15
C ILE A 48 -27.43 -26.01 -0.04
N ILE A 49 -26.39 -25.19 -0.09
CA ILE A 49 -25.00 -25.69 -0.01
C ILE A 49 -24.50 -25.91 1.41
N GLY A 50 -25.34 -25.70 2.43
CA GLY A 50 -25.01 -25.93 3.84
C GLY A 50 -24.03 -24.90 4.43
N ARG A 51 -23.92 -23.71 3.83
CA ARG A 51 -23.02 -22.64 4.27
C ARG A 51 -23.76 -21.53 5.00
N PRO A 52 -23.07 -20.77 5.90
CA PRO A 52 -23.72 -19.67 6.63
C PRO A 52 -24.32 -18.62 5.69
N THR A 53 -25.54 -18.18 5.96
CA THR A 53 -26.26 -17.21 5.11
C THR A 53 -25.57 -15.86 4.99
N TRP A 54 -24.75 -15.46 5.97
CA TRP A 54 -23.96 -14.22 5.92
C TRP A 54 -22.90 -14.22 4.79
N TRP A 55 -22.51 -15.40 4.24
CA TRP A 55 -21.64 -15.46 3.06
C TRP A 55 -22.23 -14.71 1.86
N THR A 56 -23.54 -14.54 1.83
CA THR A 56 -24.21 -13.69 0.83
C THR A 56 -23.60 -12.29 0.78
N VAL A 57 -23.22 -11.69 1.91
CA VAL A 57 -22.61 -10.36 1.96
C VAL A 57 -21.28 -10.33 1.22
N LEU A 58 -20.47 -11.40 1.30
CA LEU A 58 -19.17 -11.50 0.65
C LEU A 58 -19.26 -11.45 -0.89
N LEU A 59 -20.40 -11.82 -1.46
CA LEU A 59 -20.64 -11.75 -2.91
C LEU A 59 -20.75 -10.31 -3.43
N PHE A 60 -21.05 -9.37 -2.55
CA PHE A 60 -21.20 -7.95 -2.88
C PHE A 60 -19.96 -7.12 -2.56
N ILE A 61 -18.92 -7.73 -1.94
CA ILE A 61 -17.70 -7.04 -1.62
C ILE A 61 -16.72 -7.19 -2.80
N PRO A 62 -16.31 -6.08 -3.45
CA PRO A 62 -15.37 -6.11 -4.57
C PRO A 62 -14.07 -6.84 -4.21
N ILE A 63 -13.48 -7.53 -5.16
CA ILE A 63 -12.30 -8.37 -5.04
C ILE A 63 -12.57 -9.66 -4.27
N ILE A 64 -13.25 -9.62 -3.10
CA ILE A 64 -13.64 -10.81 -2.33
C ILE A 64 -14.59 -11.67 -3.14
N ASN A 65 -15.54 -11.05 -3.83
CA ASN A 65 -16.51 -11.76 -4.68
C ASN A 65 -15.81 -12.62 -5.77
N LEU A 66 -14.68 -12.19 -6.30
CA LEU A 66 -13.91 -12.96 -7.30
C LEU A 66 -13.40 -14.31 -6.75
N ILE A 67 -13.21 -14.40 -5.44
CA ILE A 67 -12.87 -15.66 -4.77
C ILE A 67 -14.13 -16.42 -4.38
N MET A 68 -15.15 -15.72 -3.91
CA MET A 68 -16.36 -16.33 -3.37
C MET A 68 -17.21 -16.99 -4.45
N PHE A 69 -17.32 -16.41 -5.66
CA PHE A 69 -18.06 -17.04 -6.75
C PHE A 69 -17.53 -18.44 -7.11
N PRO A 70 -16.24 -18.64 -7.40
CA PRO A 70 -15.66 -19.98 -7.59
C PRO A 70 -15.93 -20.94 -6.41
N VAL A 71 -15.79 -20.46 -5.18
CA VAL A 71 -16.09 -21.29 -3.99
C VAL A 71 -17.54 -21.75 -4.01
N ILE A 72 -18.49 -20.84 -4.26
CA ILE A 72 -19.92 -21.18 -4.29
C ILE A 72 -20.28 -22.10 -5.44
N TRP A 73 -19.68 -21.92 -6.62
CA TRP A 73 -19.89 -22.84 -7.75
C TRP A 73 -19.43 -24.26 -7.39
N VAL A 74 -18.26 -24.42 -6.82
CA VAL A 74 -17.73 -25.72 -6.40
C VAL A 74 -18.59 -26.34 -5.29
N GLU A 75 -19.01 -25.56 -4.30
CA GLU A 75 -19.88 -26.02 -3.23
C GLU A 75 -21.27 -26.43 -3.78
N THR A 76 -21.80 -25.70 -4.76
CA THR A 76 -23.04 -26.07 -5.44
C THR A 76 -22.88 -27.41 -6.16
N LEU A 77 -21.84 -27.58 -6.96
CA LEU A 77 -21.55 -28.83 -7.65
C LEU A 77 -21.45 -30.02 -6.69
N ARG A 78 -20.72 -29.86 -5.59
CA ARG A 78 -20.58 -30.88 -4.54
C ARG A 78 -21.91 -31.24 -3.88
N SER A 79 -22.81 -30.27 -3.68
CA SER A 79 -24.12 -30.49 -3.10
C SER A 79 -25.03 -31.34 -4.01
N PHE A 80 -24.69 -31.43 -5.30
CA PHE A 80 -25.38 -32.27 -6.29
C PHE A 80 -24.53 -33.47 -6.77
N GLY A 81 -23.60 -33.96 -5.92
CA GLY A 81 -22.82 -35.17 -6.15
C GLY A 81 -21.67 -35.01 -7.15
N LYS A 82 -21.40 -33.79 -7.64
CA LYS A 82 -20.33 -33.48 -8.58
C LYS A 82 -19.08 -33.05 -7.81
N LYS A 83 -18.23 -33.99 -7.42
CA LYS A 83 -17.09 -33.72 -6.54
C LYS A 83 -15.73 -34.16 -7.10
N SER A 84 -15.70 -34.58 -8.37
CA SER A 84 -14.43 -34.92 -9.02
C SER A 84 -13.55 -33.68 -9.24
N THR A 85 -12.25 -33.90 -9.43
CA THR A 85 -11.32 -32.82 -9.80
C THR A 85 -11.73 -32.16 -11.11
N LEU A 86 -12.25 -32.95 -12.06
CA LEU A 86 -12.76 -32.43 -13.34
C LEU A 86 -13.97 -31.53 -13.14
N ASP A 87 -14.95 -31.93 -12.30
CA ASP A 87 -16.13 -31.10 -12.01
C ASP A 87 -15.70 -29.77 -11.38
N THR A 88 -14.75 -29.81 -10.44
CA THR A 88 -14.19 -28.60 -9.80
C THR A 88 -13.52 -27.70 -10.84
N PHE A 89 -12.65 -28.27 -11.70
CA PHE A 89 -11.99 -27.54 -12.77
C PHE A 89 -12.97 -26.91 -13.75
N LEU A 90 -13.93 -27.68 -14.23
CA LEU A 90 -14.97 -27.18 -15.14
C LEU A 90 -15.82 -26.09 -14.49
N GLY A 91 -16.21 -26.26 -13.22
CA GLY A 91 -16.97 -25.24 -12.48
C GLY A 91 -16.25 -23.88 -12.41
N ILE A 92 -14.94 -23.88 -12.23
CA ILE A 92 -14.13 -22.67 -12.14
C ILE A 92 -13.84 -22.08 -13.53
N VAL A 93 -13.31 -22.89 -14.48
CA VAL A 93 -12.86 -22.40 -15.79
C VAL A 93 -14.01 -21.89 -16.65
N THR A 94 -15.19 -22.50 -16.52
CA THR A 94 -16.41 -22.02 -17.20
C THR A 94 -17.11 -20.88 -16.46
N LEU A 95 -16.53 -20.32 -15.42
CA LEU A 95 -17.13 -19.25 -14.60
C LEU A 95 -18.54 -19.61 -14.08
N GLY A 96 -18.73 -20.88 -13.68
CA GLY A 96 -20.01 -21.41 -13.19
C GLY A 96 -20.98 -21.88 -14.27
N PHE A 97 -20.73 -21.66 -15.56
CA PHE A 97 -21.63 -22.11 -16.64
C PHE A 97 -21.70 -23.63 -16.73
N TYR A 98 -20.75 -24.40 -16.19
CA TYR A 98 -20.86 -25.83 -16.06
C TYR A 98 -22.11 -26.28 -15.25
N ILE A 99 -22.57 -25.43 -14.31
CA ILE A 99 -23.80 -25.64 -13.54
C ILE A 99 -25.03 -25.69 -14.46
N TYR A 100 -25.04 -24.88 -15.54
CA TYR A 100 -26.12 -24.94 -16.54
C TYR A 100 -26.18 -26.31 -17.22
N PHE A 101 -25.03 -26.82 -17.66
CA PHE A 101 -24.97 -28.15 -18.26
C PHE A 101 -25.57 -29.18 -17.31
N ILE A 102 -25.17 -29.19 -16.05
CA ILE A 102 -25.73 -30.12 -15.06
C ILE A 102 -27.21 -29.90 -14.84
N ASN A 103 -27.64 -28.65 -14.69
CA ASN A 103 -29.04 -28.27 -14.43
C ASN A 103 -30.03 -28.77 -15.53
N TYR A 104 -29.54 -28.89 -16.78
CA TYR A 104 -30.41 -29.24 -17.91
C TYR A 104 -30.21 -30.63 -18.50
N THR A 105 -29.01 -31.22 -18.32
CA THR A 105 -28.68 -32.47 -19.02
C THR A 105 -28.52 -33.68 -18.10
N GLN A 106 -28.48 -33.47 -16.78
CA GLN A 106 -28.23 -34.56 -15.84
C GLN A 106 -29.38 -34.71 -14.82
N GLN A 107 -29.50 -35.92 -14.27
CA GLN A 107 -30.35 -36.13 -13.11
C GLN A 107 -29.68 -35.44 -11.88
N LEU A 108 -30.50 -34.62 -11.23
CA LEU A 108 -30.03 -33.84 -10.06
C LEU A 108 -30.25 -34.67 -8.80
N ASN A 109 -29.17 -35.09 -8.20
CA ASN A 109 -29.18 -35.80 -6.91
C ASN A 109 -28.66 -34.87 -5.81
N TYR A 110 -29.58 -34.28 -5.06
CA TYR A 110 -29.26 -33.41 -3.96
C TYR A 110 -28.83 -34.20 -2.71
N ILE A 111 -27.70 -33.84 -2.13
CA ILE A 111 -27.11 -34.46 -0.93
C ILE A 111 -27.19 -33.43 0.22
N SER A 112 -28.22 -33.53 1.06
CA SER A 112 -28.45 -32.60 2.17
C SER A 112 -27.38 -32.67 3.25
N ASP A 113 -26.90 -33.90 3.56
CA ASP A 113 -26.00 -34.19 4.68
C ASP A 113 -24.57 -34.45 4.23
N ARG A 114 -24.14 -33.77 3.14
CA ARG A 114 -22.76 -33.87 2.70
C ARG A 114 -21.79 -33.31 3.73
N SER A 115 -20.61 -33.91 3.84
CA SER A 115 -19.53 -33.33 4.62
C SER A 115 -19.11 -31.96 4.05
N LEU A 116 -18.99 -30.97 4.92
CA LEU A 116 -18.44 -29.65 4.60
C LEU A 116 -16.94 -29.56 4.78
N ASN A 117 -16.34 -30.62 5.35
CA ASN A 117 -14.90 -30.70 5.55
C ASN A 117 -14.19 -31.13 4.26
N PRO A 118 -12.97 -30.64 4.01
CA PRO A 118 -12.16 -31.09 2.91
C PRO A 118 -11.89 -32.59 2.94
N GLU A 119 -11.91 -33.27 1.80
CA GLU A 119 -11.75 -34.73 1.71
C GLU A 119 -10.28 -35.16 1.85
N ASN A 120 -9.31 -34.26 1.60
CA ASN A 120 -7.89 -34.54 1.67
C ASN A 120 -7.08 -33.31 2.12
N LYS A 121 -5.80 -33.53 2.49
CA LYS A 121 -4.90 -32.47 2.96
C LYS A 121 -4.69 -31.33 1.95
N ALA A 122 -4.66 -31.62 0.66
CA ALA A 122 -4.47 -30.58 -0.37
C ALA A 122 -5.69 -29.65 -0.43
N ALA A 123 -6.91 -30.21 -0.40
CA ALA A 123 -8.15 -29.44 -0.36
C ALA A 123 -8.27 -28.63 0.93
N ASP A 124 -7.80 -29.17 2.07
CA ASP A 124 -7.78 -28.46 3.34
C ASP A 124 -6.81 -27.28 3.31
N THR A 125 -5.60 -27.47 2.79
CA THR A 125 -4.62 -26.39 2.59
C THR A 125 -5.18 -25.29 1.69
N VAL A 126 -5.81 -25.62 0.58
CA VAL A 126 -6.42 -24.64 -0.34
C VAL A 126 -7.54 -23.88 0.36
N SER A 127 -8.42 -24.58 1.09
CA SER A 127 -9.52 -23.96 1.84
C SER A 127 -9.01 -22.98 2.90
N SER A 128 -8.02 -23.39 3.67
CA SER A 128 -7.38 -22.56 4.70
C SER A 128 -6.70 -21.32 4.10
N LEU A 129 -6.01 -21.49 2.97
CA LEU A 129 -5.37 -20.38 2.26
C LEU A 129 -6.40 -19.39 1.71
N LEU A 130 -7.47 -19.87 1.08
CA LEU A 130 -8.56 -19.02 0.59
C LEU A 130 -9.21 -18.23 1.74
N PHE A 131 -9.49 -18.90 2.86
CA PHE A 131 -10.02 -18.24 4.05
C PHE A 131 -9.08 -17.14 4.53
N ALA A 132 -7.79 -17.42 4.67
CA ALA A 132 -6.80 -16.43 5.09
C ALA A 132 -6.72 -15.22 4.13
N ILE A 133 -6.75 -15.45 2.82
CA ILE A 133 -6.74 -14.39 1.80
C ILE A 133 -8.01 -13.54 1.89
N ILE A 134 -9.19 -14.14 2.06
CA ILE A 134 -10.46 -13.42 2.19
C ILE A 134 -10.43 -12.53 3.43
N VAL A 135 -10.07 -13.09 4.59
CA VAL A 135 -10.00 -12.34 5.86
C VAL A 135 -8.97 -11.21 5.77
N ALA A 136 -7.76 -11.51 5.27
CA ALA A 136 -6.72 -10.50 5.11
C ALA A 136 -7.16 -9.37 4.17
N THR A 137 -7.77 -9.71 3.01
CA THR A 137 -8.28 -8.71 2.05
C THR A 137 -9.36 -7.84 2.68
N TYR A 138 -10.27 -8.44 3.45
CA TYR A 138 -11.33 -7.71 4.14
C TYR A 138 -10.77 -6.75 5.19
N VAL A 139 -9.87 -7.25 6.05
CA VAL A 139 -9.24 -6.44 7.10
C VAL A 139 -8.42 -5.30 6.51
N HIS A 140 -7.58 -5.56 5.50
CA HIS A 140 -6.73 -4.54 4.87
C HIS A 140 -7.53 -3.49 4.10
N THR A 141 -8.67 -3.87 3.54
CA THR A 141 -9.50 -2.95 2.76
C THR A 141 -10.32 -2.02 3.64
N TYR A 142 -10.92 -2.55 4.72
CA TYR A 142 -11.96 -1.84 5.47
C TYR A 142 -11.56 -1.43 6.87
N PHE A 143 -10.54 -2.05 7.48
CA PHE A 143 -10.18 -1.78 8.87
C PHE A 143 -8.81 -1.18 9.01
N ILE A 144 -7.76 -1.93 8.71
CA ILE A 144 -6.39 -1.53 9.01
C ILE A 144 -5.42 -2.11 7.99
N GLN A 145 -4.50 -1.27 7.52
CA GLN A 145 -3.50 -1.68 6.54
C GLN A 145 -2.10 -1.30 7.01
N PRO A 146 -1.12 -2.25 6.99
CA PRO A 146 0.27 -1.95 7.30
C PRO A 146 0.93 -1.20 6.15
N TYR A 147 1.80 -0.25 6.49
CA TYR A 147 2.67 0.49 5.57
C TYR A 147 4.04 0.67 6.18
N THR A 148 5.05 0.88 5.33
CA THR A 148 6.39 1.28 5.73
C THR A 148 6.65 2.68 5.23
N ILE A 149 7.33 3.52 6.03
CA ILE A 149 7.72 4.88 5.65
C ILE A 149 8.97 4.83 4.77
N PRO A 150 8.89 5.22 3.48
CA PRO A 150 10.02 5.15 2.55
C PRO A 150 10.83 6.45 2.44
N THR A 151 10.35 7.57 2.96
CA THR A 151 10.93 8.90 2.75
C THR A 151 10.90 9.76 4.00
N SER A 152 11.84 10.71 4.10
CA SER A 152 12.02 11.61 5.23
C SER A 152 11.05 12.79 5.30
N SER A 153 10.02 12.84 4.45
CA SER A 153 9.12 14.02 4.38
C SER A 153 8.29 14.31 5.63
N LEU A 154 8.25 13.38 6.59
CA LEU A 154 7.71 13.54 7.95
C LEU A 154 8.77 13.24 9.01
N GLU A 155 10.06 13.40 8.66
CA GLU A 155 11.18 13.17 9.54
C GLU A 155 10.99 13.87 10.90
N LYS A 156 11.50 13.24 11.96
CA LYS A 156 11.26 13.58 13.37
C LYS A 156 9.84 13.35 13.89
N SER A 157 8.84 13.14 12.99
CA SER A 157 7.50 12.65 13.36
C SER A 157 7.35 11.17 13.04
N LEU A 158 7.77 10.76 11.84
CA LEU A 158 7.82 9.40 11.35
C LEU A 158 9.16 9.20 10.64
N LEU A 159 9.91 8.18 11.03
CA LEU A 159 11.24 7.93 10.50
C LEU A 159 11.20 6.99 9.30
N ILE A 160 12.21 7.08 8.43
CA ILE A 160 12.40 6.11 7.34
C ILE A 160 12.55 4.71 7.95
N GLY A 161 11.78 3.74 7.43
CA GLY A 161 11.77 2.36 7.91
C GLY A 161 10.72 2.07 8.98
N ASP A 162 10.05 3.08 9.55
CA ASP A 162 8.95 2.86 10.49
C ASP A 162 7.83 2.05 9.84
N PHE A 163 7.28 1.10 10.60
CA PHE A 163 6.07 0.36 10.25
C PHE A 163 4.85 1.01 10.89
N LEU A 164 3.85 1.27 10.07
CA LEU A 164 2.61 1.91 10.50
C LEU A 164 1.41 1.02 10.23
N PHE A 165 0.44 1.07 11.13
CA PHE A 165 -0.91 0.61 10.86
C PHE A 165 -1.81 1.80 10.58
N VAL A 166 -2.33 1.87 9.34
CA VAL A 166 -3.23 2.95 8.91
C VAL A 166 -4.68 2.50 9.08
N SER A 167 -5.41 3.19 9.95
CA SER A 167 -6.85 2.97 10.13
C SER A 167 -7.62 3.46 8.91
N LYS A 168 -8.51 2.61 8.41
CA LYS A 168 -9.45 2.96 7.33
C LYS A 168 -10.77 3.53 7.88
N MET A 169 -11.07 3.26 9.14
CA MET A 169 -12.35 3.57 9.76
C MET A 169 -12.46 5.03 10.19
N ASN A 170 -11.35 5.63 10.62
CA ASN A 170 -11.35 7.01 11.13
C ASN A 170 -12.02 7.97 10.15
N TYR A 171 -11.59 7.97 8.90
CA TYR A 171 -12.16 8.83 7.83
C TYR A 171 -13.13 8.08 6.90
N GLY A 172 -13.61 6.91 7.33
CA GLY A 172 -14.46 6.01 6.56
C GLY A 172 -13.71 5.23 5.48
N ALA A 173 -13.86 3.91 5.48
CA ALA A 173 -13.21 3.06 4.50
C ALA A 173 -13.79 3.31 3.10
N ARG A 174 -12.93 3.50 2.10
CA ARG A 174 -13.36 3.58 0.71
C ARG A 174 -13.58 2.17 0.15
N VAL A 175 -14.75 1.95 -0.43
CA VAL A 175 -15.03 0.73 -1.20
C VAL A 175 -14.12 0.71 -2.44
N PRO A 176 -13.44 -0.40 -2.75
CA PRO A 176 -12.61 -0.50 -3.93
C PRO A 176 -13.39 -0.18 -5.21
N MET A 177 -12.88 0.78 -5.98
CA MET A 177 -13.49 1.14 -7.27
C MET A 177 -13.11 0.12 -8.35
N THR A 178 -11.90 -0.42 -8.27
CA THR A 178 -11.40 -1.47 -9.16
C THR A 178 -12.00 -2.81 -8.76
N THR A 179 -12.94 -3.31 -9.59
CA THR A 179 -13.70 -4.53 -9.29
C THR A 179 -12.94 -5.81 -9.60
N VAL A 180 -12.05 -5.77 -10.60
CA VAL A 180 -11.27 -6.93 -11.03
C VAL A 180 -9.80 -6.69 -10.71
N GLY A 181 -9.29 -7.41 -9.73
CA GLY A 181 -7.91 -7.32 -9.29
C GLY A 181 -7.51 -8.48 -8.41
N LEU A 182 -6.21 -8.73 -8.33
CA LEU A 182 -5.70 -9.75 -7.41
C LEU A 182 -5.83 -9.26 -5.97
N PRO A 183 -6.31 -10.12 -5.05
CA PRO A 183 -6.39 -9.79 -3.64
C PRO A 183 -4.99 -9.52 -3.08
N MET A 184 -4.88 -8.61 -2.13
CA MET A 184 -3.62 -8.23 -1.45
C MET A 184 -2.53 -7.64 -2.35
N VAL A 185 -2.75 -7.48 -3.65
CA VAL A 185 -1.78 -6.90 -4.61
C VAL A 185 -2.27 -5.52 -5.06
N HIS A 186 -1.49 -4.48 -4.73
CA HIS A 186 -1.90 -3.09 -5.00
C HIS A 186 -1.80 -2.71 -6.47
N ASP A 187 -0.64 -2.88 -7.09
CA ASP A 187 -0.35 -2.36 -8.44
C ASP A 187 0.14 -3.44 -9.41
N SER A 188 1.26 -4.06 -9.12
CA SER A 188 1.90 -5.02 -10.00
C SER A 188 2.18 -6.35 -9.30
N ILE A 189 2.10 -7.44 -10.05
CA ILE A 189 2.40 -8.79 -9.57
C ILE A 189 3.91 -8.88 -9.32
N PRO A 190 4.37 -9.28 -8.12
CA PRO A 190 5.78 -9.22 -7.72
C PRO A 190 6.74 -9.89 -8.70
N LEU A 191 6.42 -11.09 -9.18
CA LEU A 191 7.30 -11.87 -10.06
C LEU A 191 7.31 -11.40 -11.51
N THR A 192 6.14 -11.07 -12.07
CA THR A 192 5.98 -10.77 -13.50
C THR A 192 6.01 -9.28 -13.80
N LYS A 193 5.92 -8.41 -12.79
CA LYS A 193 5.77 -6.95 -12.90
C LYS A 193 4.59 -6.49 -13.77
N LYS A 194 3.69 -7.42 -14.15
CA LYS A 194 2.46 -7.09 -14.87
C LYS A 194 1.43 -6.47 -13.93
N LYS A 195 0.49 -5.70 -14.48
CA LYS A 195 -0.62 -5.15 -13.70
C LYS A 195 -1.41 -6.26 -13.01
N SER A 196 -1.74 -6.04 -11.73
CA SER A 196 -2.54 -6.96 -10.91
C SER A 196 -4.05 -6.75 -11.05
N TYR A 197 -4.48 -5.82 -11.90
CA TYR A 197 -5.87 -5.38 -12.00
C TYR A 197 -6.25 -4.96 -13.42
N LEU A 198 -7.55 -4.90 -13.69
CA LEU A 198 -8.10 -4.31 -14.91
C LEU A 198 -8.57 -2.87 -14.62
N ASN A 199 -8.33 -1.96 -15.57
CA ASN A 199 -8.78 -0.57 -15.46
C ASN A 199 -10.31 -0.44 -15.58
N TRP A 200 -10.99 -1.44 -16.10
CA TRP A 200 -12.42 -1.48 -16.32
C TRP A 200 -12.94 -2.92 -16.09
N PRO A 201 -14.15 -3.11 -15.55
CA PRO A 201 -15.10 -2.10 -15.08
C PRO A 201 -14.72 -1.53 -13.71
N GLN A 202 -15.22 -0.32 -13.40
CA GLN A 202 -15.03 0.32 -12.12
C GLN A 202 -16.35 0.68 -11.46
N LEU A 203 -16.42 0.57 -10.13
CA LEU A 203 -17.51 1.07 -9.32
C LEU A 203 -17.45 2.60 -9.19
N PRO A 204 -18.58 3.26 -9.00
CA PRO A 204 -18.61 4.65 -8.55
C PRO A 204 -17.86 4.83 -7.22
N TYR A 205 -17.34 6.03 -7.00
CA TYR A 205 -16.72 6.35 -5.71
C TYR A 205 -17.74 6.26 -4.58
N PHE A 206 -17.43 5.45 -3.59
CA PHE A 206 -18.24 5.31 -2.38
C PHE A 206 -17.32 5.12 -1.16
N ARG A 207 -17.66 5.80 -0.08
CA ARG A 207 -16.97 5.70 1.20
C ARG A 207 -17.97 5.38 2.31
N LEU A 208 -17.61 4.45 3.17
CA LEU A 208 -18.39 4.12 4.37
C LEU A 208 -18.41 5.31 5.34
N PRO A 209 -19.38 5.38 6.25
CA PRO A 209 -19.41 6.41 7.29
C PRO A 209 -18.08 6.48 8.06
N SER A 210 -17.66 7.69 8.41
CA SER A 210 -16.45 7.96 9.16
C SER A 210 -16.76 8.16 10.64
N PHE A 211 -15.79 7.86 11.52
CA PHE A 211 -15.89 8.15 12.95
C PHE A 211 -15.47 9.58 13.29
N GLN A 212 -14.63 10.19 12.43
CA GLN A 212 -14.14 11.55 12.62
C GLN A 212 -13.98 12.30 11.29
N LYS A 213 -13.90 13.61 11.34
CA LYS A 213 -13.51 14.47 10.22
C LYS A 213 -12.00 14.67 10.23
N ILE A 214 -11.45 15.02 9.06
CA ILE A 214 -10.04 15.43 8.95
C ILE A 214 -9.91 16.83 9.54
N GLU A 215 -8.95 16.99 10.45
CA GLU A 215 -8.64 18.26 11.11
C GLU A 215 -7.21 18.72 10.77
N LYS A 216 -6.92 19.99 11.05
CA LYS A 216 -5.56 20.53 10.93
C LYS A 216 -4.63 19.77 11.85
N ASN A 217 -3.42 19.51 11.37
CA ASN A 217 -2.38 18.72 12.03
C ASN A 217 -2.58 17.19 12.03
N ASP A 218 -3.69 16.66 11.54
CA ASP A 218 -3.84 15.22 11.36
C ASP A 218 -2.78 14.68 10.39
N ILE A 219 -2.23 13.50 10.71
CA ILE A 219 -1.40 12.76 9.77
C ILE A 219 -2.33 11.87 8.94
N VAL A 220 -2.46 12.19 7.67
CA VAL A 220 -3.40 11.53 6.75
C VAL A 220 -2.68 10.74 5.67
N VAL A 221 -3.23 9.55 5.34
CA VAL A 221 -2.80 8.77 4.18
C VAL A 221 -3.83 8.95 3.07
N PHE A 222 -3.36 9.31 1.88
CA PHE A 222 -4.20 9.55 0.70
C PHE A 222 -3.54 9.03 -0.57
N ASN A 223 -4.34 8.82 -1.61
CA ASN A 223 -3.80 8.47 -2.92
C ASN A 223 -3.30 9.71 -3.64
N TRP A 224 -2.11 9.61 -4.23
CA TRP A 224 -1.53 10.70 -5.02
C TRP A 224 -2.44 11.07 -6.20
N PRO A 225 -2.92 12.31 -6.32
CA PRO A 225 -3.96 12.65 -7.30
C PRO A 225 -3.46 12.75 -8.74
N ALA A 226 -2.17 13.02 -8.95
CA ALA A 226 -1.64 13.30 -10.28
C ALA A 226 -1.24 12.03 -11.04
N ASP A 227 -1.42 12.05 -12.36
CA ASP A 227 -0.96 11.04 -13.33
C ASP A 227 -0.06 11.72 -14.37
N THR A 228 0.93 12.48 -13.92
CA THR A 228 1.79 13.31 -14.77
C THR A 228 3.08 12.62 -15.18
N VAL A 229 3.40 11.46 -14.60
CA VAL A 229 4.66 10.76 -14.83
C VAL A 229 4.45 9.25 -15.03
N TYR A 230 5.37 8.62 -15.73
CA TYR A 230 5.38 7.15 -15.88
C TYR A 230 5.60 6.45 -14.52
N LYS A 231 6.60 6.92 -13.79
CA LYS A 231 6.94 6.50 -12.44
C LYS A 231 7.51 7.70 -11.69
N PHE A 232 7.28 7.79 -10.41
CA PHE A 232 7.84 8.87 -9.59
C PHE A 232 9.38 8.92 -9.74
N PHE A 233 9.93 10.10 -9.97
CA PHE A 233 11.33 10.37 -10.30
C PHE A 233 11.81 9.81 -11.65
N ASP A 234 10.95 9.27 -12.52
CA ASP A 234 11.34 8.88 -13.87
C ASP A 234 11.47 10.11 -14.78
N ARG A 235 12.68 10.36 -15.25
CA ARG A 235 13.01 11.46 -16.19
C ARG A 235 13.13 10.98 -17.64
N SER A 236 12.71 9.76 -17.95
CA SER A 236 12.88 9.14 -19.29
C SER A 236 11.98 9.73 -20.39
N GLY A 237 11.08 10.66 -20.05
CA GLY A 237 10.10 11.22 -21.02
C GLY A 237 8.99 10.25 -21.43
N ARG A 238 8.89 9.06 -20.81
CA ARG A 238 7.81 8.10 -21.08
C ARG A 238 6.46 8.67 -20.70
N LYS A 239 5.42 8.29 -21.46
CA LYS A 239 4.04 8.72 -21.20
C LYS A 239 3.61 8.34 -19.78
N ALA A 240 2.85 9.21 -19.14
CA ALA A 240 2.22 8.97 -17.86
C ALA A 240 1.33 7.71 -17.88
N VAL A 241 1.30 6.99 -16.77
CA VAL A 241 0.43 5.83 -16.60
C VAL A 241 -0.82 6.26 -15.85
N LEU A 242 -1.96 6.26 -16.54
CA LEU A 242 -3.26 6.52 -15.93
C LEU A 242 -3.68 5.32 -15.11
N LYS A 243 -3.93 5.55 -13.81
CA LYS A 243 -4.38 4.53 -12.85
C LYS A 243 -5.71 4.92 -12.23
N PRO A 244 -6.59 3.94 -11.92
CA PRO A 244 -7.71 4.16 -11.02
C PRO A 244 -7.23 4.76 -9.70
N ILE A 245 -8.04 5.61 -9.06
CA ILE A 245 -7.61 6.32 -7.85
C ILE A 245 -7.22 5.38 -6.71
N ASP A 246 -7.88 4.22 -6.58
CA ASP A 246 -7.59 3.20 -5.59
C ASP A 246 -6.34 2.35 -5.91
N LYS A 247 -5.72 2.58 -7.08
CA LYS A 247 -4.46 1.95 -7.52
C LYS A 247 -3.30 2.95 -7.62
N LYS A 248 -3.53 4.22 -7.32
CA LYS A 248 -2.48 5.23 -7.22
C LYS A 248 -1.67 5.05 -5.94
N SER A 249 -0.43 5.52 -5.97
CA SER A 249 0.48 5.45 -4.82
C SER A 249 -0.12 6.13 -3.60
N ASN A 250 0.08 5.54 -2.44
CA ASN A 250 -0.32 6.13 -1.16
C ASN A 250 0.78 7.06 -0.65
N TYR A 251 0.38 8.23 -0.20
CA TYR A 251 1.24 9.23 0.43
C TYR A 251 0.75 9.51 1.84
N VAL A 252 1.69 9.80 2.73
CA VAL A 252 1.40 10.25 4.09
C VAL A 252 1.90 11.67 4.25
N LYS A 253 1.02 12.58 4.68
CA LYS A 253 1.33 14.00 4.95
C LYS A 253 0.53 14.49 6.14
N ARG A 254 1.02 15.59 6.73
CA ARG A 254 0.29 16.31 7.76
C ARG A 254 -0.69 17.29 7.10
N CYS A 255 -1.96 17.24 7.50
CA CYS A 255 -2.98 18.17 7.04
C CYS A 255 -2.69 19.58 7.59
N GLN A 256 -2.45 20.53 6.73
CA GLN A 256 -2.13 21.90 7.13
C GLN A 256 -3.35 22.81 7.07
N GLY A 257 -4.28 22.56 6.16
CA GLY A 257 -5.51 23.35 5.99
C GLY A 257 -6.70 22.48 5.64
N THR A 258 -7.88 22.97 5.96
CA THR A 258 -9.17 22.31 5.70
C THR A 258 -10.02 23.16 4.75
N PRO A 259 -11.07 22.62 4.11
CA PRO A 259 -11.92 23.39 3.22
C PRO A 259 -12.47 24.65 3.87
N GLY A 260 -12.30 25.80 3.19
CA GLY A 260 -12.70 27.12 3.68
C GLY A 260 -11.59 27.95 4.30
N ASP A 261 -10.44 27.33 4.63
CA ASP A 261 -9.29 28.07 5.18
C ASP A 261 -8.59 28.92 4.10
N LYS A 262 -8.19 30.13 4.47
CA LYS A 262 -7.24 30.94 3.68
C LYS A 262 -5.83 30.50 4.02
N PHE A 263 -5.24 29.69 3.13
CA PHE A 263 -3.91 29.10 3.32
C PHE A 263 -2.81 29.98 2.71
N GLU A 264 -1.77 30.28 3.47
CA GLU A 264 -0.63 31.08 3.04
C GLU A 264 0.68 30.51 3.61
N ILE A 265 1.78 30.63 2.87
CA ILE A 265 3.13 30.34 3.35
C ILE A 265 3.95 31.62 3.30
N LYS A 266 4.49 32.04 4.45
CA LYS A 266 5.40 33.18 4.61
C LYS A 266 6.71 32.69 5.22
N ASP A 267 7.82 32.91 4.57
CA ASP A 267 9.14 32.52 5.04
C ASP A 267 9.22 31.06 5.51
N GLY A 268 8.54 30.14 4.77
CA GLY A 268 8.49 28.71 5.12
C GLY A 268 7.52 28.35 6.25
N PHE A 269 6.80 29.30 6.84
CA PHE A 269 5.78 29.05 7.86
C PHE A 269 4.38 29.09 7.26
N VAL A 270 3.55 28.15 7.72
CA VAL A 270 2.15 28.09 7.32
C VAL A 270 1.31 29.05 8.15
N TYR A 271 0.47 29.84 7.47
CA TYR A 271 -0.53 30.70 8.05
C TYR A 271 -1.92 30.24 7.59
N ILE A 272 -2.86 30.21 8.51
CA ILE A 272 -4.27 29.93 8.24
C ILE A 272 -5.07 31.13 8.74
N ASP A 273 -5.85 31.73 7.85
CA ASP A 273 -6.64 32.92 8.14
C ASP A 273 -5.78 34.04 8.78
N GLU A 274 -4.60 34.26 8.17
CA GLU A 274 -3.62 35.30 8.57
C GLU A 274 -2.91 35.02 9.91
N LYS A 275 -3.20 33.89 10.58
CA LYS A 275 -2.55 33.49 11.83
C LYS A 275 -1.56 32.35 11.60
N PRO A 276 -0.42 32.34 12.27
CA PRO A 276 0.52 31.24 12.15
C PRO A 276 -0.12 29.93 12.64
N LEU A 277 0.02 28.87 11.85
CA LEU A 277 -0.47 27.56 12.25
C LEU A 277 0.37 27.01 13.41
N VAL A 278 -0.28 26.74 14.53
CA VAL A 278 0.37 26.10 15.68
C VAL A 278 0.53 24.62 15.40
N LEU A 279 1.77 24.16 15.31
CA LEU A 279 2.09 22.76 15.11
C LEU A 279 2.15 22.02 16.45
N PRO A 280 1.70 20.74 16.51
CA PRO A 280 1.84 19.92 17.70
C PRO A 280 3.34 19.66 17.98
N GLU A 281 3.70 19.39 19.23
CA GLU A 281 5.09 19.18 19.66
C GLU A 281 5.82 18.11 18.84
N ARG A 282 5.12 17.08 18.38
CA ARG A 282 5.67 16.02 17.53
C ARG A 282 5.91 16.46 16.08
N ALA A 283 5.37 17.59 15.63
CA ALA A 283 5.59 18.13 14.28
C ALA A 283 6.90 18.95 14.27
N LYS A 284 8.00 18.28 14.21
CA LYS A 284 9.35 18.88 14.21
C LYS A 284 9.75 19.26 12.80
N SER A 285 9.15 20.32 12.25
CA SER A 285 9.48 20.83 10.91
C SER A 285 10.95 21.21 10.83
N GLN A 286 11.57 20.87 9.72
CA GLN A 286 12.97 21.19 9.42
C GLN A 286 13.04 22.22 8.31
N TYR A 287 14.05 23.08 8.37
CA TYR A 287 14.32 24.14 7.42
C TYR A 287 15.77 24.02 6.98
N GLU A 288 16.06 24.37 5.74
CA GLU A 288 17.41 24.39 5.23
C GLU A 288 18.19 25.53 5.88
N HIS A 289 19.36 25.19 6.41
CA HIS A 289 20.28 26.11 7.03
C HIS A 289 21.70 25.94 6.46
N THR A 290 22.41 27.04 6.32
CA THR A 290 23.85 27.01 6.14
C THR A 290 24.54 27.25 7.47
N VAL A 291 25.38 26.30 7.85
CA VAL A 291 26.23 26.36 9.03
C VAL A 291 27.66 26.72 8.59
N TYR A 292 28.28 27.70 9.22
CA TYR A 292 29.66 28.15 8.97
C TYR A 292 30.52 27.92 10.20
N ALA A 293 31.75 27.40 9.97
CA ALA A 293 32.77 27.26 10.96
C ALA A 293 34.15 27.41 10.30
N ALA A 294 34.95 28.39 10.67
CA ALA A 294 36.28 28.67 10.05
C ALA A 294 37.21 27.46 10.10
N LYS A 295 37.13 26.63 11.14
CA LYS A 295 37.91 25.39 11.31
C LYS A 295 37.26 24.14 10.70
N GLY A 296 36.15 24.31 9.94
CA GLY A 296 35.33 23.25 9.43
C GLY A 296 34.16 22.85 10.35
N VAL A 297 33.02 22.52 9.74
CA VAL A 297 31.80 22.09 10.45
C VAL A 297 31.97 20.62 10.82
N SER A 298 32.24 20.33 12.09
CA SER A 298 32.35 18.95 12.56
C SER A 298 31.00 18.21 12.47
N ASN A 299 31.03 17.01 11.89
CA ASN A 299 29.84 16.14 11.81
C ASN A 299 29.35 15.70 13.21
N GLU A 300 30.25 15.54 14.18
CA GLU A 300 29.90 15.26 15.58
C GLU A 300 29.04 16.37 16.17
N VAL A 301 29.39 17.63 15.90
CA VAL A 301 28.59 18.78 16.35
C VAL A 301 27.22 18.78 15.71
N LEU A 302 27.08 18.45 14.42
CA LEU A 302 25.79 18.29 13.76
C LEU A 302 24.97 17.15 14.38
N MET A 303 25.59 16.02 14.68
CA MET A 303 24.93 14.86 15.31
C MET A 303 24.39 15.18 16.71
N THR A 304 25.00 16.06 17.48
CA THR A 304 24.50 16.49 18.82
C THR A 304 23.13 17.14 18.75
N THR A 305 22.73 17.67 17.58
CA THR A 305 21.41 18.26 17.35
C THR A 305 20.36 17.23 16.96
N GLY A 306 20.73 15.96 16.81
CA GLY A 306 19.90 14.90 16.27
C GLY A 306 19.67 15.06 14.77
N SER A 307 20.47 15.82 14.04
CA SER A 307 20.42 15.90 12.58
C SER A 307 20.95 14.61 11.97
N THR A 308 20.24 14.09 10.95
CA THR A 308 20.58 12.87 10.21
C THR A 308 20.60 13.10 8.71
N GLU A 309 20.26 14.30 8.25
CA GLU A 309 20.15 14.65 6.82
C GLU A 309 21.36 15.52 6.41
N PHE A 310 22.56 14.98 6.53
CA PHE A 310 23.78 15.56 6.00
C PHE A 310 24.70 14.45 5.47
N ASN A 311 25.66 14.84 4.63
CA ASN A 311 26.67 13.94 4.08
C ASN A 311 28.00 14.16 4.78
N ARG A 312 28.80 13.09 4.86
CA ARG A 312 30.17 13.14 5.35
C ARG A 312 31.13 12.96 4.20
N THR A 313 32.23 13.70 4.19
CA THR A 313 33.26 13.66 3.15
C THR A 313 34.51 13.01 3.70
N TYR A 314 35.08 12.06 2.96
CA TYR A 314 36.35 11.41 3.30
C TYR A 314 37.33 11.51 2.14
N ILE A 315 38.63 11.63 2.47
CA ILE A 315 39.70 11.34 1.52
C ILE A 315 40.18 9.93 1.79
N LEU A 316 40.09 9.06 0.77
CA LEU A 316 40.54 7.67 0.80
C LEU A 316 41.80 7.52 -0.02
N LYS A 317 42.79 6.75 0.49
CA LYS A 317 43.99 6.33 -0.24
C LYS A 317 44.06 4.81 -0.27
N PRO A 318 43.37 4.16 -1.22
CA PRO A 318 43.40 2.70 -1.34
C PRO A 318 44.72 2.25 -1.97
N ASN A 319 45.24 1.10 -1.48
CA ASN A 319 46.39 0.41 -2.05
C ASN A 319 46.02 -0.83 -2.87
N SER A 320 44.74 -1.26 -2.80
CA SER A 320 44.22 -2.43 -3.53
C SER A 320 42.74 -2.26 -3.86
N GLU A 321 42.25 -3.04 -4.84
CA GLU A 321 40.81 -3.11 -5.17
C GLU A 321 39.96 -3.69 -4.02
N GLU A 322 40.53 -4.59 -3.22
CA GLU A 322 39.85 -5.15 -2.05
C GLU A 322 39.47 -4.09 -1.04
N GLN A 323 40.39 -3.13 -0.80
CA GLN A 323 40.12 -2.00 0.09
C GLN A 323 38.98 -1.10 -0.43
N ILE A 324 38.92 -0.87 -1.74
CA ILE A 324 37.84 -0.10 -2.37
C ILE A 324 36.51 -0.84 -2.19
N ASN A 325 36.49 -2.14 -2.49
CA ASN A 325 35.29 -2.97 -2.40
C ASN A 325 34.74 -3.03 -0.96
N ALA A 326 35.59 -3.02 0.04
CA ALA A 326 35.18 -3.05 1.45
C ALA A 326 34.40 -1.78 1.86
N VAL A 327 34.75 -0.62 1.32
CA VAL A 327 34.12 0.68 1.66
C VAL A 327 33.00 1.10 0.68
N GLN A 328 32.95 0.47 -0.50
CA GLN A 328 32.00 0.81 -1.54
C GLN A 328 30.51 0.84 -1.10
N PRO A 329 30.03 -0.08 -0.22
CA PRO A 329 28.63 -0.05 0.24
C PRO A 329 28.25 1.23 1.01
N TYR A 330 29.22 1.99 1.51
CA TYR A 330 29.00 3.21 2.29
C TYR A 330 29.13 4.48 1.44
N ILE A 331 29.59 4.38 0.18
CA ILE A 331 29.89 5.50 -0.70
C ILE A 331 28.65 5.85 -1.52
N LEU A 332 28.21 7.11 -1.44
CA LEU A 332 27.14 7.67 -2.27
C LEU A 332 27.67 8.28 -3.56
N ASN A 333 28.84 8.91 -3.48
CA ASN A 333 29.53 9.52 -4.61
C ASN A 333 31.05 9.48 -4.40
N ALA A 334 31.81 9.39 -5.48
CA ALA A 334 33.27 9.36 -5.45
C ALA A 334 33.85 10.14 -6.62
N SER A 335 34.93 10.89 -6.36
CA SER A 335 35.75 11.53 -7.40
C SER A 335 37.22 11.21 -7.14
N GLN A 336 37.98 10.90 -8.20
CA GLN A 336 39.40 10.66 -8.11
C GLN A 336 40.17 11.98 -8.19
N ASN A 337 41.10 12.18 -7.28
CA ASN A 337 41.96 13.34 -7.23
C ASN A 337 43.25 13.15 -8.07
N GLN A 338 43.96 14.20 -8.35
CA GLN A 338 45.22 14.16 -9.15
C GLN A 338 46.31 13.30 -8.51
N ASP A 339 46.32 13.19 -7.18
CA ASP A 339 47.25 12.37 -6.39
C ASP A 339 46.85 10.90 -6.27
N LYS A 340 45.90 10.43 -7.08
CA LYS A 340 45.31 9.10 -7.03
C LYS A 340 44.51 8.79 -5.77
N SER A 341 44.32 9.72 -4.85
CA SER A 341 43.36 9.56 -3.75
C SER A 341 41.94 9.72 -4.27
N PHE A 342 40.95 9.32 -3.44
CA PHE A 342 39.53 9.51 -3.77
C PHE A 342 38.86 10.40 -2.73
N THR A 343 38.18 11.43 -3.20
CA THR A 343 37.22 12.17 -2.38
C THR A 343 35.89 11.47 -2.47
N VAL A 344 35.41 10.94 -1.36
CA VAL A 344 34.14 10.17 -1.33
C VAL A 344 33.16 10.86 -0.39
N MET A 345 31.89 10.81 -0.80
CA MET A 345 30.76 11.28 -0.02
C MET A 345 29.97 10.08 0.49
N THR A 346 29.61 10.10 1.76
CA THR A 346 28.85 9.06 2.44
C THR A 346 27.58 9.67 3.07
N GLY A 347 26.65 8.82 3.51
CA GLY A 347 25.55 9.28 4.38
C GLY A 347 26.06 9.70 5.76
N PHE A 348 25.15 10.19 6.61
CA PHE A 348 25.47 10.72 7.95
C PHE A 348 26.17 9.71 8.88
N ASN A 349 25.97 8.40 8.69
CA ASN A 349 26.63 7.35 9.45
C ASN A 349 28.14 7.21 9.12
N GLY A 350 28.59 7.75 7.99
CA GLY A 350 29.96 7.64 7.53
C GLY A 350 30.39 6.21 7.18
N ILE A 351 31.69 5.98 7.12
CA ILE A 351 32.25 4.64 7.00
C ILE A 351 32.50 4.12 8.43
N PRO A 352 31.98 2.95 8.81
CA PRO A 352 32.16 2.42 10.16
C PRO A 352 33.65 2.23 10.49
N PRO A 353 34.13 2.64 11.68
CA PRO A 353 35.56 2.52 12.07
C PRO A 353 36.07 1.09 11.92
N LYS A 354 35.27 0.08 12.26
CA LYS A 354 35.64 -1.34 12.11
C LYS A 354 35.94 -1.73 10.65
N VAL A 355 35.26 -1.10 9.68
CA VAL A 355 35.48 -1.35 8.25
C VAL A 355 36.81 -0.71 7.81
N ILE A 356 37.08 0.49 8.28
CA ILE A 356 38.35 1.18 8.01
C ILE A 356 39.52 0.38 8.59
N GLU A 357 39.42 -0.06 9.84
CA GLU A 357 40.44 -0.86 10.52
C GLU A 357 40.64 -2.24 9.82
N SER A 358 39.56 -2.98 9.54
CA SER A 358 39.66 -4.31 8.95
C SER A 358 40.16 -4.31 7.52
N SER A 359 39.84 -3.28 6.73
CA SER A 359 40.33 -3.14 5.35
C SER A 359 41.76 -2.56 5.28
N GLY A 360 42.21 -1.91 6.34
CA GLY A 360 43.49 -1.20 6.35
C GLY A 360 43.55 -0.02 5.38
N ILE A 361 42.42 0.51 4.93
CA ILE A 361 42.38 1.67 4.04
C ILE A 361 42.64 2.94 4.81
N TYR A 362 43.50 3.81 4.25
CA TYR A 362 43.63 5.16 4.81
C TYR A 362 42.36 5.95 4.50
N ALA A 363 41.64 6.40 5.53
CA ALA A 363 40.45 7.22 5.44
C ALA A 363 40.57 8.43 6.39
N GLN A 364 40.55 9.63 5.82
CA GLN A 364 40.56 10.88 6.58
C GLN A 364 39.25 11.61 6.32
N GLU A 365 38.50 11.90 7.38
CA GLU A 365 37.32 12.74 7.30
C GLU A 365 37.72 14.21 7.11
N VAL A 366 36.99 14.88 6.20
CA VAL A 366 37.23 16.29 5.85
C VAL A 366 36.03 17.12 6.26
N TYR A 367 36.28 18.24 6.87
CA TYR A 367 35.25 19.18 7.30
C TYR A 367 35.34 20.46 6.48
N ASP A 368 34.25 20.74 5.73
CA ASP A 368 34.14 21.99 4.99
C ASP A 368 33.79 23.14 5.93
N ALA A 369 34.31 24.35 5.66
CA ALA A 369 33.95 25.54 6.40
C ALA A 369 32.46 25.91 6.31
N LYS A 370 31.75 25.33 5.34
CA LYS A 370 30.32 25.55 5.08
C LYS A 370 29.61 24.20 4.92
N ALA A 371 28.55 23.98 5.70
CA ALA A 371 27.67 22.80 5.55
C ALA A 371 26.21 23.25 5.40
N ASN A 372 25.53 22.69 4.40
CA ASN A 372 24.09 22.86 4.24
C ASN A 372 23.38 21.67 4.90
N VAL A 373 22.50 21.96 5.85
CA VAL A 373 21.84 20.95 6.69
C VAL A 373 20.38 21.31 6.95
N ASN A 374 19.52 20.29 7.04
CA ASN A 374 18.14 20.44 7.46
C ASN A 374 18.05 20.39 8.99
N LEU A 375 17.66 21.50 9.61
CA LEU A 375 17.57 21.64 11.06
C LEU A 375 16.17 22.05 11.50
N THR A 376 15.74 21.52 12.64
CA THR A 376 14.61 22.12 13.36
C THR A 376 15.05 23.47 13.92
N LEU A 377 14.11 24.38 14.19
CA LEU A 377 14.46 25.69 14.80
C LEU A 377 15.23 25.52 16.12
N LYS A 378 14.81 24.54 16.94
CA LYS A 378 15.51 24.22 18.21
C LYS A 378 16.96 23.74 17.98
N ALA A 379 17.16 22.88 16.97
CA ALA A 379 18.49 22.41 16.60
C ALA A 379 19.39 23.56 16.12
N ALA A 380 18.84 24.46 15.31
CA ALA A 380 19.56 25.65 14.85
C ALA A 380 19.98 26.57 16.02
N GLU A 381 19.12 26.74 17.05
CA GLU A 381 19.45 27.50 18.25
C GLU A 381 20.58 26.85 19.08
N VAL A 382 20.58 25.51 19.17
CA VAL A 382 21.64 24.76 19.84
C VAL A 382 22.97 24.98 19.12
N LEU A 383 23.01 24.93 17.79
CA LEU A 383 24.22 25.19 17.01
C LEU A 383 24.68 26.63 17.13
N ARG A 384 23.79 27.63 17.16
CA ARG A 384 24.17 29.04 17.36
C ARG A 384 24.88 29.30 18.71
N LYS A 385 24.57 28.46 19.69
CA LYS A 385 25.22 28.55 21.03
C LYS A 385 26.55 27.76 21.12
N ASN A 386 26.87 26.98 20.09
CA ASN A 386 28.09 26.19 20.08
C ASN A 386 29.27 27.06 19.71
N THR A 387 30.33 27.07 20.56
CA THR A 387 31.51 27.91 20.40
C THR A 387 32.38 27.59 19.20
N THR A 388 32.18 26.42 18.58
CA THR A 388 32.92 25.99 17.37
C THR A 388 32.23 26.40 16.08
N ILE A 389 31.02 26.96 16.16
CA ILE A 389 30.20 27.38 15.02
C ILE A 389 30.18 28.91 14.97
N ASP A 390 30.56 29.48 13.84
CA ASP A 390 30.62 30.93 13.65
C ASP A 390 29.24 31.51 13.33
N SER A 391 28.45 30.82 12.48
CA SER A 391 27.09 31.26 12.17
C SER A 391 26.18 30.16 11.67
N VAL A 392 24.87 30.34 11.88
CA VAL A 392 23.81 29.46 11.37
C VAL A 392 22.74 30.33 10.74
N VAL A 393 22.66 30.29 9.42
CA VAL A 393 21.74 31.11 8.60
C VAL A 393 20.67 30.21 7.97
N ARG A 394 19.41 30.57 8.11
CA ARG A 394 18.29 29.89 7.44
C ARG A 394 18.06 30.49 6.05
N PHE A 395 17.78 29.65 5.04
CA PHE A 395 17.32 30.06 3.71
C PHE A 395 15.86 30.45 3.70
#